data_081b4f1c8e849462f3e5bd5c4f5327a9
#
_entry.id   081b4f1c8e849462f3e5bd5c4f5327a9
#
_cell.length_a   1.000
_cell.length_b   1.000
_cell.length_c   1.000
_cell.angle_alpha   90.00
_cell.angle_beta   90.00
_cell.angle_gamma   90.00
#
_symmetry.space_group_name_H-M   'P 1'
#
loop_
_entity.id
_entity.type
_entity.pdbx_description
1 polymer ?
#
loop_
_entity_poly.entity_id
_entity_poly.type
_entity_poly.pdbx_seq_one_letter_code
_entity_poly.pdbx_strand_id
1 'polypeptide(L)'
;MIKHNNTVAKATSRAPLLAFTLGIIALYSGTSFAQQRTMLDDHEVTFHVLVVNAACNVSTESKAIVVDMSEVSDRTLKANRYGDWHDFTINLTDCNLDTYQNVTIRFSGKEEPLLPKRLALDTPSGAKGIAIGIYHANKLVGINSSTDNIVLQSGDNTIPFSARIEKIRDDLIQSGDFMATANFTLSYL
;
A
#
# COMPACT_ATOMS: atom_id res chain seq x y z
N MET A 1 7.18 13.54 -23.16
CA MET A 1 8.55 14.02 -23.49
C MET A 1 8.77 15.33 -22.72
N ILE A 2 9.25 15.28 -21.51
CA ILE A 2 9.50 16.46 -20.66
C ILE A 2 11.01 16.50 -20.40
N LYS A 3 11.66 17.52 -20.98
CA LYS A 3 13.09 17.80 -20.77
C LYS A 3 13.20 18.66 -19.51
N HIS A 4 13.93 18.19 -18.50
CA HIS A 4 14.46 19.03 -17.43
C HIS A 4 15.85 19.51 -17.79
N ASN A 5 16.01 20.83 -17.94
CA ASN A 5 17.30 21.49 -18.07
C ASN A 5 17.89 21.71 -16.68
N ASN A 6 19.01 21.08 -16.40
CA ASN A 6 19.86 21.44 -15.27
C ASN A 6 20.82 22.56 -15.70
N THR A 7 20.59 23.76 -15.17
CA THR A 7 21.52 24.88 -15.33
C THR A 7 22.52 24.84 -14.15
N VAL A 8 23.76 24.47 -14.46
CA VAL A 8 24.87 24.56 -13.51
C VAL A 8 25.43 25.99 -13.55
N ALA A 9 25.28 26.71 -12.45
CA ALA A 9 25.89 28.03 -12.29
C ALA A 9 27.37 27.90 -11.93
N LYS A 10 28.24 28.37 -12.83
CA LYS A 10 29.69 28.42 -12.66
C LYS A 10 30.05 29.77 -12.03
N ALA A 11 30.48 29.78 -10.78
CA ALA A 11 31.01 30.96 -10.12
C ALA A 11 32.47 31.19 -10.52
N THR A 12 32.72 32.24 -11.25
CA THR A 12 34.07 32.74 -11.57
C THR A 12 34.51 33.75 -10.50
N SER A 13 35.50 33.38 -9.70
CA SER A 13 36.18 34.32 -8.78
C SER A 13 37.24 35.07 -9.54
N ARG A 14 37.12 36.39 -9.62
CA ARG A 14 38.18 37.32 -10.07
C ARG A 14 38.88 37.86 -8.83
N ALA A 15 40.19 37.65 -8.78
CA ALA A 15 41.09 38.32 -7.85
C ALA A 15 41.52 39.73 -8.39
N PRO A 16 41.71 40.70 -7.52
CA PRO A 16 42.61 41.82 -7.86
C PRO A 16 43.92 41.74 -7.07
N LEU A 17 45.00 42.02 -7.79
CA LEU A 17 46.33 42.30 -7.30
C LEU A 17 46.42 43.71 -6.61
N LEU A 18 47.46 43.83 -5.77
CA LEU A 18 48.19 45.02 -5.25
C LEU A 18 48.00 45.19 -3.76
N ALA A 19 49.02 45.34 -2.92
CA ALA A 19 50.28 46.02 -3.01
C ALA A 19 51.17 45.61 -1.84
N PHE A 20 52.48 45.74 -2.04
CA PHE A 20 53.62 45.61 -1.09
C PHE A 20 53.52 46.52 0.12
N THR A 21 53.77 46.00 1.33
CA THR A 21 54.51 46.74 2.41
C THR A 21 55.27 45.71 3.24
N LEU A 22 56.61 45.96 3.37
CA LEU A 22 57.51 45.32 4.30
C LEU A 22 57.13 45.65 5.75
N GLY A 23 57.20 44.68 6.65
CA GLY A 23 57.17 44.97 8.08
C GLY A 23 57.19 43.76 8.99
N ILE A 24 58.39 43.42 9.47
CA ILE A 24 58.69 42.85 10.80
C ILE A 24 58.28 41.42 11.11
N ILE A 25 59.29 40.58 11.23
CA ILE A 25 59.29 39.20 11.76
C ILE A 25 58.88 39.18 13.22
N ALA A 26 57.78 38.47 13.53
CA ALA A 26 57.50 37.98 14.87
C ALA A 26 57.26 36.44 14.73
N LEU A 27 58.19 35.68 15.32
CA LEU A 27 58.11 34.25 15.49
C LEU A 27 56.94 33.92 16.44
N TYR A 28 55.79 33.61 15.90
CA TYR A 28 54.71 32.90 16.64
C TYR A 28 54.66 31.47 16.14
N SER A 29 55.13 30.54 16.99
CA SER A 29 54.93 29.10 16.85
C SER A 29 53.42 28.82 17.00
N GLY A 30 52.67 28.96 15.90
CA GLY A 30 51.29 28.59 15.84
C GLY A 30 51.22 27.08 15.66
N THR A 31 50.77 26.35 16.67
CA THR A 31 50.34 24.96 16.57
C THR A 31 49.22 24.86 15.54
N SER A 32 49.54 24.32 14.37
CA SER A 32 48.55 24.00 13.36
C SER A 32 47.68 22.86 13.89
N PHE A 33 46.50 23.18 14.39
CA PHE A 33 45.46 22.19 14.53
C PHE A 33 45.04 21.76 13.12
N ALA A 34 45.53 20.59 12.71
CA ALA A 34 45.02 19.91 11.55
C ALA A 34 43.56 19.57 11.82
N GLN A 35 42.65 20.34 11.25
CA GLN A 35 41.23 20.09 11.28
C GLN A 35 40.99 18.83 10.41
N GLN A 36 40.87 17.70 11.08
CA GLN A 36 40.55 16.44 10.50
C GLN A 36 39.14 16.57 9.90
N ARG A 37 39.07 16.82 8.59
CA ARG A 37 37.82 16.71 7.88
C ARG A 37 37.44 15.23 7.90
N THR A 38 36.49 14.89 8.73
CA THR A 38 35.76 13.63 8.59
C THR A 38 35.13 13.66 7.19
N MET A 39 35.71 12.89 6.26
CA MET A 39 35.03 12.60 5.03
C MET A 39 33.75 11.88 5.42
N LEU A 40 32.60 12.53 5.20
CA LEU A 40 31.33 11.87 5.16
C LEU A 40 31.47 10.84 4.06
N ASP A 41 31.46 9.57 4.47
CA ASP A 41 31.46 8.43 3.57
C ASP A 41 30.19 8.56 2.71
N ASP A 42 30.39 8.78 1.41
CA ASP A 42 29.31 9.02 0.46
C ASP A 42 28.66 7.65 0.20
N HIS A 43 27.65 7.31 1.03
CA HIS A 43 26.91 6.07 0.87
C HIS A 43 25.96 6.24 -0.33
N GLU A 44 26.37 5.73 -1.46
CA GLU A 44 25.51 5.63 -2.64
C GLU A 44 24.42 4.59 -2.39
N VAL A 45 23.17 5.05 -2.32
CA VAL A 45 21.99 4.17 -2.26
C VAL A 45 21.44 4.02 -3.67
N THR A 46 21.67 2.87 -4.27
CA THR A 46 21.14 2.53 -5.59
C THR A 46 19.75 1.93 -5.45
N PHE A 47 18.74 2.59 -6.01
CA PHE A 47 17.38 2.07 -6.10
C PHE A 47 17.19 1.36 -7.44
N HIS A 48 16.93 0.06 -7.40
CA HIS A 48 16.45 -0.67 -8.57
C HIS A 48 14.94 -0.59 -8.62
N VAL A 49 14.40 0.22 -9.51
CA VAL A 49 12.95 0.34 -9.73
C VAL A 49 12.60 -0.42 -11.00
N LEU A 50 11.82 -1.48 -10.88
CA LEU A 50 11.19 -2.14 -12.01
C LEU A 50 9.87 -1.43 -12.31
N VAL A 51 9.82 -0.68 -13.39
CA VAL A 51 8.57 -0.12 -13.91
C VAL A 51 7.86 -1.22 -14.69
N VAL A 52 6.84 -1.82 -14.11
CA VAL A 52 5.95 -2.75 -14.81
C VAL A 52 4.84 -1.96 -15.49
N ASN A 53 4.56 -2.29 -16.75
CA ASN A 53 3.43 -1.72 -17.45
C ASN A 53 2.15 -2.41 -16.96
N ALA A 54 1.44 -1.78 -16.03
CA ALA A 54 0.15 -2.29 -15.58
C ALA A 54 -0.89 -2.08 -16.70
N ALA A 55 -1.75 -3.08 -16.94
CA ALA A 55 -2.78 -2.98 -17.95
C ALA A 55 -3.83 -1.89 -17.62
N CYS A 56 -4.05 -1.62 -16.34
CA CYS A 56 -5.02 -0.64 -15.85
C CYS A 56 -4.45 0.18 -14.70
N ASN A 57 -5.04 1.35 -14.45
CA ASN A 57 -4.87 2.13 -13.23
C ASN A 57 -5.93 1.71 -12.19
N VAL A 58 -5.59 1.74 -10.90
CA VAL A 58 -6.59 1.63 -9.82
C VAL A 58 -7.16 3.02 -9.54
N SER A 59 -8.48 3.16 -9.55
CA SER A 59 -9.12 4.44 -9.26
C SER A 59 -8.76 4.95 -7.85
N THR A 60 -8.85 6.25 -7.64
CA THR A 60 -8.48 6.85 -6.34
C THR A 60 -9.38 6.31 -5.22
N GLU A 61 -10.67 6.13 -5.49
CA GLU A 61 -11.66 5.60 -4.54
C GLU A 61 -11.36 4.15 -4.17
N SER A 62 -10.80 3.37 -5.12
CA SER A 62 -10.48 1.97 -4.89
C SER A 62 -9.14 1.75 -4.18
N LYS A 63 -8.31 2.78 -4.01
CA LYS A 63 -7.05 2.66 -3.25
C LYS A 63 -7.27 2.52 -1.74
N ALA A 64 -8.42 3.00 -1.23
CA ALA A 64 -8.80 2.89 0.18
C ALA A 64 -10.32 2.69 0.28
N ILE A 65 -10.77 1.44 0.25
CA ILE A 65 -12.18 1.07 0.30
C ILE A 65 -12.56 0.85 1.77
N VAL A 66 -13.62 1.53 2.22
CA VAL A 66 -14.24 1.29 3.51
C VAL A 66 -15.59 0.61 3.28
N VAL A 67 -15.75 -0.59 3.83
CA VAL A 67 -17.02 -1.33 3.79
C VAL A 67 -17.66 -1.23 5.16
N ASP A 68 -18.76 -0.48 5.26
CA ASP A 68 -19.56 -0.41 6.48
C ASP A 68 -20.35 -1.71 6.61
N MET A 69 -20.01 -2.51 7.63
CA MET A 69 -20.63 -3.81 7.91
C MET A 69 -21.94 -3.67 8.73
N SER A 70 -22.37 -2.45 9.04
CA SER A 70 -23.57 -2.15 9.82
C SER A 70 -23.64 -2.90 11.15
N GLU A 71 -24.79 -2.88 11.82
CA GLU A 71 -25.01 -3.62 13.04
C GLU A 71 -25.61 -5.00 12.73
N VAL A 72 -25.05 -6.05 13.33
CA VAL A 72 -25.60 -7.40 13.29
C VAL A 72 -25.87 -7.90 14.71
N SER A 73 -27.07 -8.40 14.97
CA SER A 73 -27.38 -8.95 16.29
C SER A 73 -26.74 -10.34 16.46
N ASP A 74 -26.33 -10.63 17.70
CA ASP A 74 -25.82 -11.96 18.08
C ASP A 74 -26.88 -13.05 17.85
N ARG A 75 -28.15 -12.71 18.02
CA ARG A 75 -29.31 -13.60 17.75
C ARG A 75 -29.34 -13.97 16.26
N THR A 76 -29.20 -13.00 15.36
CA THR A 76 -29.17 -13.23 13.91
C THR A 76 -28.01 -14.14 13.54
N LEU A 77 -26.82 -13.88 14.06
CA LEU A 77 -25.64 -14.71 13.79
C LEU A 77 -25.79 -16.12 14.36
N LYS A 78 -26.38 -16.30 15.54
CA LYS A 78 -26.65 -17.63 16.11
C LYS A 78 -27.65 -18.41 15.26
N ALA A 79 -28.70 -17.77 14.75
CA ALA A 79 -29.73 -18.42 13.94
C ALA A 79 -29.25 -18.73 12.50
N ASN A 80 -28.61 -17.77 11.82
CA ASN A 80 -28.36 -17.82 10.39
C ASN A 80 -26.90 -18.15 10.02
N ARG A 81 -25.96 -18.11 10.95
CA ARG A 81 -24.50 -18.19 10.76
C ARG A 81 -23.88 -17.00 10.05
N TYR A 82 -24.65 -16.18 9.36
CA TYR A 82 -24.19 -15.09 8.51
C TYR A 82 -24.94 -13.80 8.83
N GLY A 83 -24.24 -12.68 8.74
CA GLY A 83 -24.85 -11.36 8.63
C GLY A 83 -25.28 -11.06 7.21
N ASP A 84 -25.74 -9.83 6.99
CA ASP A 84 -26.16 -9.35 5.68
C ASP A 84 -24.98 -9.17 4.73
N TRP A 85 -25.30 -9.07 3.44
CA TRP A 85 -24.33 -8.78 2.39
C TRP A 85 -24.05 -7.27 2.33
N HIS A 86 -22.78 -6.91 2.21
CA HIS A 86 -22.30 -5.55 2.02
C HIS A 86 -21.47 -5.53 0.74
N ASP A 87 -22.00 -4.87 -0.27
CA ASP A 87 -21.37 -4.82 -1.60
C ASP A 87 -20.32 -3.71 -1.65
N PHE A 88 -19.23 -3.96 -2.37
CA PHE A 88 -18.21 -2.98 -2.71
C PHE A 88 -17.62 -3.26 -4.09
N THR A 89 -16.92 -2.30 -4.66
CA THR A 89 -16.33 -2.44 -5.99
C THR A 89 -14.86 -2.05 -6.00
N ILE A 90 -14.10 -2.72 -6.85
CA ILE A 90 -12.77 -2.28 -7.24
C ILE A 90 -12.88 -1.74 -8.67
N ASN A 91 -12.62 -0.44 -8.83
CA ASN A 91 -12.69 0.26 -10.10
C ASN A 91 -11.30 0.39 -10.69
N LEU A 92 -11.14 -0.11 -11.90
CA LEU A 92 -9.94 0.04 -12.71
C LEU A 92 -10.24 1.01 -13.85
N THR A 93 -9.31 1.89 -14.16
CA THR A 93 -9.45 2.91 -15.21
C THR A 93 -8.34 2.79 -16.24
N ASP A 94 -8.60 3.34 -17.43
CA ASP A 94 -7.61 3.43 -18.51
C ASP A 94 -7.01 2.06 -18.89
N CYS A 95 -7.81 0.99 -18.87
CA CYS A 95 -7.32 -0.34 -19.22
C CYS A 95 -6.93 -0.42 -20.69
N ASN A 96 -5.68 -0.83 -20.94
CA ASN A 96 -5.17 -1.16 -22.26
C ASN A 96 -4.93 -2.68 -22.33
N LEU A 97 -5.60 -3.33 -23.27
CA LEU A 97 -5.61 -4.79 -23.40
C LEU A 97 -4.57 -5.33 -24.40
N ASP A 98 -3.62 -4.49 -24.87
CA ASP A 98 -2.62 -4.92 -25.86
C ASP A 98 -1.72 -6.05 -25.34
N THR A 99 -1.49 -6.10 -24.03
CA THR A 99 -0.61 -7.11 -23.43
C THR A 99 -1.36 -8.07 -22.52
N TYR A 100 -2.31 -7.58 -21.73
CA TYR A 100 -3.04 -8.38 -20.73
C TYR A 100 -4.53 -8.18 -20.89
N GLN A 101 -5.28 -9.28 -20.89
CA GLN A 101 -6.74 -9.27 -21.07
C GLN A 101 -7.50 -9.75 -19.84
N ASN A 102 -6.78 -10.25 -18.84
CA ASN A 102 -7.38 -10.77 -17.63
C ASN A 102 -6.66 -10.21 -16.41
N VAL A 103 -7.35 -10.19 -15.28
CA VAL A 103 -6.80 -9.86 -13.98
C VAL A 103 -7.25 -10.88 -12.94
N THR A 104 -6.39 -11.19 -12.00
CA THR A 104 -6.76 -11.85 -10.75
C THR A 104 -6.54 -10.89 -9.59
N ILE A 105 -7.40 -10.97 -8.58
CA ILE A 105 -7.35 -10.12 -7.38
C ILE A 105 -7.12 -10.99 -6.16
N ARG A 106 -6.08 -10.66 -5.39
CA ARG A 106 -5.75 -11.35 -4.15
C ARG A 106 -5.95 -10.41 -2.98
N PHE A 107 -6.76 -10.82 -2.01
CA PHE A 107 -6.88 -10.12 -0.73
C PHE A 107 -5.90 -10.74 0.28
N SER A 108 -5.02 -9.93 0.82
CA SER A 108 -4.01 -10.34 1.80
C SER A 108 -4.34 -9.74 3.16
N GLY A 109 -4.33 -10.57 4.20
CA GLY A 109 -4.65 -10.16 5.55
C GLY A 109 -4.43 -11.28 6.55
N LYS A 110 -4.77 -11.03 7.81
CA LYS A 110 -4.74 -12.05 8.85
C LYS A 110 -5.90 -13.01 8.66
N GLU A 111 -5.60 -14.29 8.45
CA GLU A 111 -6.61 -15.34 8.32
C GLU A 111 -7.11 -15.76 9.70
N GLU A 112 -8.44 -16.02 9.81
CA GLU A 112 -9.05 -16.54 11.05
C GLU A 112 -8.73 -18.04 11.21
N PRO A 113 -7.99 -18.45 12.24
CA PRO A 113 -7.55 -19.83 12.38
C PRO A 113 -8.69 -20.85 12.54
N LEU A 114 -9.79 -20.44 13.20
CA LEU A 114 -10.93 -21.32 13.47
C LEU A 114 -11.95 -21.33 12.31
N LEU A 115 -11.84 -20.41 11.37
CA LEU A 115 -12.65 -20.33 10.16
C LEU A 115 -11.74 -19.99 8.96
N PRO A 116 -10.99 -20.95 8.45
CA PRO A 116 -9.99 -20.73 7.40
C PRO A 116 -10.55 -20.01 6.17
N LYS A 117 -9.68 -19.27 5.47
CA LYS A 117 -9.99 -18.43 4.30
C LYS A 117 -10.85 -17.21 4.59
N ARG A 118 -11.13 -16.89 5.83
CA ARG A 118 -11.83 -15.65 6.24
C ARG A 118 -10.85 -14.70 6.89
N LEU A 119 -11.15 -13.42 6.75
CA LEU A 119 -10.36 -12.35 7.36
C LEU A 119 -10.67 -12.29 8.86
N ALA A 120 -9.65 -12.38 9.68
CA ALA A 120 -9.75 -12.19 11.11
C ALA A 120 -9.98 -10.71 11.45
N LEU A 121 -10.57 -10.45 12.61
CA LEU A 121 -10.69 -9.10 13.16
C LEU A 121 -9.32 -8.56 13.58
N ASP A 122 -9.15 -7.25 13.45
CA ASP A 122 -7.98 -6.54 13.96
C ASP A 122 -8.03 -6.46 15.49
N THR A 123 -6.88 -6.31 16.11
CA THR A 123 -6.77 -6.11 17.56
C THR A 123 -6.36 -4.66 17.88
N PRO A 124 -7.03 -4.02 18.87
CA PRO A 124 -8.09 -4.56 19.72
C PRO A 124 -9.47 -4.48 19.07
N SER A 125 -10.24 -5.57 19.11
CA SER A 125 -11.67 -5.59 18.77
C SER A 125 -12.46 -5.99 19.99
N GLY A 126 -13.59 -5.31 20.24
CA GLY A 126 -14.54 -5.67 21.29
C GLY A 126 -15.32 -6.94 20.95
N ALA A 127 -15.74 -7.07 19.68
CA ALA A 127 -16.42 -8.26 19.17
C ALA A 127 -15.47 -9.46 19.06
N LYS A 128 -16.04 -10.67 19.26
CA LYS A 128 -15.35 -11.96 19.10
C LYS A 128 -16.25 -13.02 18.50
N GLY A 129 -15.65 -14.10 18.02
CA GLY A 129 -16.37 -15.28 17.51
C GLY A 129 -16.93 -15.09 16.11
N ILE A 130 -16.45 -14.07 15.39
CA ILE A 130 -16.83 -13.74 14.02
C ILE A 130 -15.59 -13.51 13.15
N ALA A 131 -15.76 -13.68 11.84
CA ALA A 131 -14.78 -13.38 10.82
C ALA A 131 -15.48 -12.77 9.60
N ILE A 132 -14.72 -12.17 8.68
CA ILE A 132 -15.27 -11.56 7.48
C ILE A 132 -14.99 -12.47 6.27
N GLY A 133 -16.05 -12.87 5.57
CA GLY A 133 -15.96 -13.52 4.27
C GLY A 133 -16.02 -12.50 3.15
N ILE A 134 -15.11 -12.59 2.17
CA ILE A 134 -15.09 -11.77 0.94
C ILE A 134 -15.49 -12.65 -0.23
N TYR A 135 -16.35 -12.16 -1.09
CA TYR A 135 -16.94 -12.94 -2.20
C TYR A 135 -16.87 -12.18 -3.52
N HIS A 136 -16.69 -12.90 -4.59
CA HIS A 136 -16.83 -12.44 -5.97
C HIS A 136 -17.69 -13.41 -6.72
N ALA A 137 -18.70 -12.94 -7.45
CA ALA A 137 -19.65 -13.77 -8.20
C ALA A 137 -20.20 -14.95 -7.35
N ASN A 138 -20.63 -14.68 -6.12
CA ASN A 138 -21.12 -15.66 -5.12
C ASN A 138 -20.12 -16.74 -4.69
N LYS A 139 -18.85 -16.62 -5.09
CA LYS A 139 -17.78 -17.53 -4.70
C LYS A 139 -16.89 -16.87 -3.65
N LEU A 140 -16.57 -17.61 -2.58
CA LEU A 140 -15.64 -17.15 -1.57
C LEU A 140 -14.26 -16.89 -2.17
N VAL A 141 -13.76 -15.66 -2.01
CA VAL A 141 -12.36 -15.33 -2.26
C VAL A 141 -11.62 -15.51 -0.95
N GLY A 142 -10.86 -16.59 -0.84
CA GLY A 142 -10.12 -16.87 0.39
C GLY A 142 -9.05 -15.81 0.66
N ILE A 143 -8.93 -15.38 1.90
CA ILE A 143 -7.80 -14.53 2.32
C ILE A 143 -6.48 -15.23 1.98
N ASN A 144 -5.53 -14.46 1.45
CA ASN A 144 -4.26 -14.92 0.91
C ASN A 144 -4.36 -15.83 -0.33
N SER A 145 -5.55 -15.90 -0.96
CA SER A 145 -5.79 -16.57 -2.23
C SER A 145 -6.24 -15.57 -3.30
N SER A 146 -6.10 -15.94 -4.58
CA SER A 146 -6.56 -15.09 -5.69
C SER A 146 -7.98 -15.49 -6.13
N THR A 147 -8.68 -14.53 -6.77
CA THR A 147 -9.91 -14.83 -7.54
C THR A 147 -9.61 -15.77 -8.71
N ASP A 148 -10.67 -16.28 -9.34
CA ASP A 148 -10.56 -16.76 -10.71
C ASP A 148 -10.19 -15.61 -11.65
N ASN A 149 -9.84 -15.93 -12.91
CA ASN A 149 -9.55 -14.92 -13.92
C ASN A 149 -10.79 -14.07 -14.20
N ILE A 150 -10.62 -12.77 -14.15
CA ILE A 150 -11.63 -11.77 -14.47
C ILE A 150 -11.24 -11.15 -15.81
N VAL A 151 -12.14 -11.24 -16.80
CA VAL A 151 -11.90 -10.67 -18.12
C VAL A 151 -12.05 -9.15 -18.06
N LEU A 152 -11.05 -8.44 -18.57
CA LEU A 152 -11.05 -6.99 -18.65
C LEU A 152 -11.66 -6.51 -19.97
N GLN A 153 -12.20 -5.30 -19.94
CA GLN A 153 -12.61 -4.55 -21.12
C GLN A 153 -11.68 -3.34 -21.30
N SER A 154 -11.55 -2.86 -22.52
CA SER A 154 -10.79 -1.63 -22.80
C SER A 154 -11.48 -0.41 -22.13
N GLY A 155 -10.71 0.45 -21.51
CA GLY A 155 -11.21 1.60 -20.73
C GLY A 155 -11.50 1.22 -19.27
N ASP A 156 -12.67 1.61 -18.77
CA ASP A 156 -12.99 1.45 -17.35
C ASP A 156 -13.64 0.10 -17.04
N ASN A 157 -13.25 -0.49 -15.91
CA ASN A 157 -13.79 -1.75 -15.41
C ASN A 157 -14.22 -1.60 -13.96
N THR A 158 -15.43 -2.06 -13.64
CA THR A 158 -15.94 -2.12 -12.27
C THR A 158 -16.07 -3.59 -11.87
N ILE A 159 -15.29 -4.01 -10.89
CA ILE A 159 -15.26 -5.39 -10.42
C ILE A 159 -16.01 -5.47 -9.09
N PRO A 160 -17.20 -6.11 -9.07
CA PRO A 160 -18.04 -6.19 -7.88
C PRO A 160 -17.55 -7.28 -6.93
N PHE A 161 -17.59 -6.95 -5.64
CA PHE A 161 -17.36 -7.85 -4.52
C PHE A 161 -18.46 -7.67 -3.48
N SER A 162 -18.61 -8.68 -2.63
CA SER A 162 -19.48 -8.59 -1.46
C SER A 162 -18.72 -9.11 -0.24
N ALA A 163 -18.97 -8.49 0.90
CA ALA A 163 -18.46 -8.97 2.18
C ALA A 163 -19.63 -9.28 3.11
N ARG A 164 -19.41 -10.19 4.04
CA ARG A 164 -20.37 -10.45 5.13
C ARG A 164 -19.66 -10.95 6.38
N ILE A 165 -20.33 -10.75 7.51
CA ILE A 165 -19.93 -11.32 8.78
C ILE A 165 -20.29 -12.80 8.79
N GLU A 166 -19.35 -13.65 9.22
CA GLU A 166 -19.56 -15.09 9.39
C GLU A 166 -19.24 -15.51 10.81
N LYS A 167 -20.14 -16.28 11.39
CA LYS A 167 -19.99 -16.85 12.73
C LYS A 167 -18.92 -17.96 12.73
N ILE A 168 -18.00 -17.89 13.67
CA ILE A 168 -17.03 -18.98 13.91
C ILE A 168 -17.71 -20.11 14.70
N ARG A 169 -18.17 -19.82 15.92
CA ARG A 169 -18.89 -20.74 16.80
C ARG A 169 -19.82 -19.96 17.75
N ASP A 170 -20.92 -20.59 18.18
CA ASP A 170 -21.94 -19.94 19.01
C ASP A 170 -21.40 -19.52 20.40
N ASP A 171 -20.57 -20.35 21.00
CA ASP A 171 -19.99 -20.13 22.33
C ASP A 171 -18.89 -19.05 22.34
N LEU A 172 -18.43 -18.63 21.18
CA LEU A 172 -17.40 -17.60 21.05
C LEU A 172 -17.96 -16.21 20.77
N ILE A 173 -19.24 -16.08 20.43
CA ILE A 173 -19.84 -14.78 20.05
C ILE A 173 -19.84 -13.86 21.26
N GLN A 174 -19.16 -12.73 21.12
CA GLN A 174 -19.16 -11.60 22.02
C GLN A 174 -19.48 -10.33 21.23
N SER A 175 -20.45 -9.56 21.71
CA SER A 175 -20.82 -8.26 21.11
C SER A 175 -19.74 -7.22 21.36
N GLY A 176 -19.60 -6.29 20.45
CA GLY A 176 -18.66 -5.17 20.53
C GLY A 176 -18.34 -4.62 19.15
N ASP A 177 -17.64 -3.50 19.14
CA ASP A 177 -17.13 -2.91 17.91
C ASP A 177 -16.00 -3.78 17.33
N PHE A 178 -15.89 -3.78 16.02
CA PHE A 178 -14.83 -4.50 15.33
C PHE A 178 -14.32 -3.75 14.09
N MET A 179 -13.11 -4.08 13.72
CA MET A 179 -12.46 -3.68 12.48
C MET A 179 -11.75 -4.89 11.90
N ALA A 180 -11.64 -4.96 10.58
CA ALA A 180 -10.85 -5.96 9.88
C ALA A 180 -10.22 -5.31 8.65
N THR A 181 -8.92 -5.51 8.46
CA THR A 181 -8.15 -4.87 7.39
C THR A 181 -7.56 -5.92 6.45
N ALA A 182 -7.79 -5.74 5.16
CA ALA A 182 -7.14 -6.51 4.11
C ALA A 182 -6.55 -5.57 3.05
N ASN A 183 -5.42 -5.96 2.48
CA ASN A 183 -4.87 -5.32 1.30
C ASN A 183 -5.22 -6.16 0.08
N PHE A 184 -5.44 -5.52 -1.07
CA PHE A 184 -5.59 -6.27 -2.32
C PHE A 184 -4.43 -6.02 -3.28
N THR A 185 -4.15 -7.01 -4.10
CA THR A 185 -3.13 -6.97 -5.15
C THR A 185 -3.74 -7.46 -6.45
N LEU A 186 -3.44 -6.74 -7.53
CA LEU A 186 -3.85 -7.09 -8.89
C LEU A 186 -2.69 -7.82 -9.59
N SER A 187 -3.01 -8.92 -10.26
CA SER A 187 -2.07 -9.62 -11.14
C SER A 187 -2.69 -9.76 -12.52
N TYR A 188 -2.08 -9.14 -13.52
CA TYR A 188 -2.53 -9.15 -14.90
C TYR A 188 -1.99 -10.38 -15.65
N LEU A 189 -2.82 -10.97 -16.52
CA LEU A 189 -2.57 -12.23 -17.25
C LEU A 189 -2.92 -12.10 -18.73
#